data_341ff6578973da6721a3cf1e4a593f1d
#
_entry.id   341ff6578973da6721a3cf1e4a593f1d
#
_cell.length_a   1.000
_cell.length_b   1.000
_cell.length_c   1.000
_cell.angle_alpha   90.00
_cell.angle_beta   90.00
_cell.angle_gamma   90.00
#
_symmetry.space_group_name_H-M   'P 1'
#
loop_
_entity.id
_entity.type
_entity.pdbx_description
1 polymer ?
#
loop_
_entity_poly.entity_id
_entity_poly.type
_entity_poly.pdbx_seq_one_letter_code
_entity_poly.pdbx_strand_id
1 'polypeptide(L)'
;QDTFSSLTKYTAVDPGADAQSTSNGALIGDTTLRTIQTQLKSALSNTASSSAFKTLAQIGITSDPSTGQLKIDDTKLTAALKKDSADVGQLIVGDGKKTGITTNIGSNLTSWLSSTGIIQAAKDGVSKTLNKLTKDYNAASDIIDQKVARYKAQFTQLDVLMSSLNNTSSYLTQQFESTSNSK
;
A
#
# COMPACT_ATOMS: atom_id res chain seq x y z
N GLN A 1 -6.25 11.48 19.74
CA GLN A 1 -4.91 10.92 20.04
C GLN A 1 -4.73 9.54 19.38
N ASP A 2 -5.71 8.65 19.51
CA ASP A 2 -5.62 7.26 19.03
C ASP A 2 -5.44 7.15 17.50
N THR A 3 -6.08 8.01 16.73
CA THR A 3 -5.95 8.01 15.26
C THR A 3 -4.53 8.35 14.80
N PHE A 4 -3.87 9.29 15.48
CA PHE A 4 -2.49 9.68 15.13
C PHE A 4 -1.49 8.59 15.52
N SER A 5 -1.66 7.97 16.68
CA SER A 5 -0.86 6.83 17.13
C SER A 5 -1.00 5.63 16.20
N SER A 6 -2.23 5.35 15.74
CA SER A 6 -2.49 4.28 14.77
C SER A 6 -1.80 4.54 13.43
N LEU A 7 -1.93 5.76 12.88
CA LEU A 7 -1.24 6.16 11.64
C LEU A 7 0.28 6.02 11.75
N THR A 8 0.85 6.42 12.89
CA THR A 8 2.29 6.30 13.14
C THR A 8 2.72 4.83 13.20
N LYS A 9 1.93 3.96 13.82
CA LYS A 9 2.20 2.52 13.90
C LYS A 9 2.25 1.86 12.51
N TYR A 10 1.31 2.21 11.61
CA TYR A 10 1.28 1.63 10.26
C TYR A 10 2.40 2.14 9.34
N THR A 11 3.00 3.27 9.66
CA THR A 11 4.10 3.89 8.88
C THR A 11 5.46 3.82 9.58
N ALA A 12 5.54 3.22 10.78
CA ALA A 12 6.77 3.11 11.54
C ALA A 12 7.81 2.26 10.80
N VAL A 13 9.05 2.73 10.82
CA VAL A 13 10.23 1.99 10.36
C VAL A 13 10.90 1.40 11.57
N ASP A 14 11.13 0.09 11.56
CA ASP A 14 12.02 -0.55 12.51
C ASP A 14 13.44 -0.53 11.94
N PRO A 15 14.40 0.22 12.55
CA PRO A 15 15.75 0.33 12.03
C PRO A 15 16.54 -0.98 11.98
N GLY A 16 16.09 -2.01 12.72
CA GLY A 16 16.71 -3.34 12.74
C GLY A 16 16.03 -4.36 11.82
N ALA A 17 14.96 -3.96 11.14
CA ALA A 17 14.18 -4.86 10.29
C ALA A 17 14.74 -4.94 8.88
N ASP A 18 14.88 -6.15 8.36
CA ASP A 18 15.10 -6.40 6.92
C ASP A 18 13.81 -6.25 6.12
N ALA A 19 13.91 -6.36 4.79
CA ALA A 19 12.77 -6.20 3.88
C ALA A 19 11.64 -7.25 4.09
N GLN A 20 11.92 -8.35 4.78
CA GLN A 20 10.98 -9.42 5.09
C GLN A 20 10.44 -9.34 6.52
N SER A 21 10.93 -8.40 7.33
CA SER A 21 10.51 -8.27 8.72
C SER A 21 9.06 -7.77 8.83
N THR A 22 8.28 -8.43 9.67
CA THR A 22 6.91 -8.03 10.02
C THR A 22 6.87 -6.88 11.04
N SER A 23 8.02 -6.42 11.53
CA SER A 23 8.12 -5.30 12.48
C SER A 23 7.95 -3.93 11.82
N ASN A 24 8.18 -3.84 10.52
CA ASN A 24 7.86 -2.64 9.75
C ASN A 24 6.35 -2.45 9.60
N GLY A 25 5.90 -1.20 9.65
CA GLY A 25 4.50 -0.87 9.41
C GLY A 25 4.06 -1.28 7.99
N ALA A 26 2.89 -1.92 7.89
CA ALA A 26 2.37 -2.49 6.63
C ALA A 26 2.19 -1.45 5.50
N LEU A 27 2.14 -0.17 5.83
CA LEU A 27 1.92 0.94 4.91
C LEU A 27 3.14 1.89 4.85
N ILE A 28 4.33 1.34 5.12
CA ILE A 28 5.57 2.09 5.03
C ILE A 28 5.77 2.63 3.60
N GLY A 29 6.04 3.91 3.46
CA GLY A 29 6.19 4.54 2.16
C GLY A 29 4.90 4.90 1.43
N ASP A 30 3.72 4.57 1.99
CA ASP A 30 2.44 4.96 1.41
C ASP A 30 2.30 6.49 1.37
N THR A 31 2.12 7.02 0.16
CA THR A 31 2.02 8.46 -0.07
C THR A 31 0.69 9.04 0.40
N THR A 32 -0.39 8.24 0.37
CA THR A 32 -1.72 8.64 0.81
C THR A 32 -1.73 8.91 2.30
N LEU A 33 -1.16 7.98 3.10
CA LEU A 33 -1.04 8.16 4.54
C LEU A 33 -0.15 9.34 4.90
N ARG A 34 0.97 9.53 4.20
CA ARG A 34 1.83 10.69 4.41
C ARG A 34 1.11 12.00 4.12
N THR A 35 0.30 12.03 3.07
CA THR A 35 -0.53 13.18 2.72
C THR A 35 -1.54 13.48 3.83
N ILE A 36 -2.26 12.46 4.31
CA ILE A 36 -3.21 12.58 5.42
C ILE A 36 -2.53 13.12 6.69
N GLN A 37 -1.38 12.55 7.06
CA GLN A 37 -0.61 13.01 8.22
C GLN A 37 -0.19 14.48 8.10
N THR A 38 0.30 14.87 6.92
CA THR A 38 0.74 16.24 6.67
C THR A 38 -0.43 17.23 6.72
N GLN A 39 -1.54 16.90 6.09
CA GLN A 39 -2.74 17.75 6.10
C GLN A 39 -3.35 17.85 7.50
N LEU A 40 -3.35 16.76 8.28
CA LEU A 40 -3.82 16.78 9.66
C LEU A 40 -2.92 17.65 10.55
N LYS A 41 -1.59 17.52 10.43
CA LYS A 41 -0.65 18.40 11.12
C LYS A 41 -0.85 19.87 10.72
N SER A 42 -1.05 20.14 9.44
CA SER A 42 -1.32 21.48 8.94
C SER A 42 -2.63 22.05 9.50
N ALA A 43 -3.70 21.27 9.55
CA ALA A 43 -4.98 21.69 10.13
C ALA A 43 -4.89 22.01 11.62
N LEU A 44 -4.00 21.31 12.36
CA LEU A 44 -3.75 21.60 13.77
C LEU A 44 -2.86 22.83 13.99
N SER A 45 -1.96 23.13 13.05
CA SER A 45 -0.95 24.18 13.19
C SER A 45 -1.39 25.52 12.59
N ASN A 46 -2.20 25.49 11.54
CA ASN A 46 -2.57 26.66 10.75
C ASN A 46 -4.08 26.88 10.83
N THR A 47 -4.48 27.72 11.77
CA THR A 47 -5.88 28.06 11.94
C THR A 47 -6.21 29.33 11.19
N ALA A 48 -7.04 29.24 10.18
CA ALA A 48 -7.77 30.37 9.66
C ALA A 48 -8.81 30.79 10.73
N SER A 49 -8.39 31.58 11.70
CA SER A 49 -9.21 32.06 12.81
C SER A 49 -9.33 33.55 12.77
N SER A 50 -10.53 34.07 12.94
CA SER A 50 -10.79 35.46 13.20
C SER A 50 -10.52 35.87 14.67
N SER A 51 -10.22 34.89 15.53
CA SER A 51 -9.90 35.02 16.93
C SER A 51 -8.59 35.76 17.18
N ALA A 52 -8.44 36.33 18.38
CA ALA A 52 -7.17 36.84 18.87
C ALA A 52 -6.10 35.75 19.01
N PHE A 53 -6.52 34.51 19.25
CA PHE A 53 -5.64 33.35 19.23
C PHE A 53 -5.52 32.78 17.82
N LYS A 54 -4.28 32.57 17.35
CA LYS A 54 -3.98 32.06 15.99
C LYS A 54 -3.48 30.62 15.97
N THR A 55 -3.00 30.12 17.10
CA THR A 55 -2.44 28.74 17.19
C THR A 55 -2.88 28.08 18.49
N LEU A 56 -2.94 26.75 18.46
CA LEU A 56 -3.20 25.93 19.64
C LEU A 56 -2.17 26.19 20.75
N ALA A 57 -0.92 26.45 20.40
CA ALA A 57 0.14 26.72 21.37
C ALA A 57 -0.13 27.96 22.23
N GLN A 58 -0.81 28.94 21.67
CA GLN A 58 -1.17 30.17 22.44
C GLN A 58 -2.19 29.89 23.53
N ILE A 59 -3.00 28.86 23.39
CA ILE A 59 -3.95 28.41 24.41
C ILE A 59 -3.44 27.22 25.23
N GLY A 60 -2.13 26.91 25.13
CA GLY A 60 -1.52 25.84 25.91
C GLY A 60 -1.66 24.43 25.34
N ILE A 61 -2.08 24.27 24.10
CA ILE A 61 -2.16 22.96 23.42
C ILE A 61 -1.02 22.86 22.43
N THR A 62 -0.10 21.90 22.65
CA THR A 62 1.07 21.66 21.81
C THR A 62 1.09 20.22 21.31
N SER A 63 1.70 19.98 20.15
CA SER A 63 1.91 18.62 19.67
C SER A 63 3.35 18.17 19.90
N ASP A 64 3.52 16.96 20.37
CA ASP A 64 4.84 16.31 20.45
C ASP A 64 5.35 16.01 19.04
N PRO A 65 6.52 16.53 18.65
CA PRO A 65 7.00 16.38 17.26
C PRO A 65 7.36 14.95 16.89
N SER A 66 7.69 14.09 17.87
CA SER A 66 8.09 12.70 17.65
C SER A 66 6.89 11.75 17.56
N THR A 67 5.91 11.95 18.45
CA THR A 67 4.73 11.07 18.55
C THR A 67 3.49 11.63 17.88
N GLY A 68 3.44 12.94 17.64
CA GLY A 68 2.26 13.67 17.15
C GLY A 68 1.15 13.80 18.21
N GLN A 69 1.38 13.35 19.43
CA GLN A 69 0.40 13.47 20.52
C GLN A 69 0.21 14.91 20.96
N LEU A 70 -1.04 15.26 21.24
CA LEU A 70 -1.35 16.58 21.81
C LEU A 70 -1.14 16.57 23.32
N LYS A 71 -0.43 17.59 23.82
CA LYS A 71 -0.24 17.88 25.26
C LYS A 71 -0.99 19.15 25.61
N ILE A 72 -1.68 19.14 26.73
CA ILE A 72 -2.43 20.28 27.24
C ILE A 72 -1.73 20.82 28.48
N ASP A 73 -1.46 22.11 28.49
CA ASP A 73 -1.04 22.88 29.66
C ASP A 73 -2.30 23.51 30.26
N ASP A 74 -2.82 22.88 31.31
CA ASP A 74 -4.08 23.29 31.93
C ASP A 74 -4.00 24.72 32.51
N THR A 75 -2.82 25.15 32.94
CA THR A 75 -2.62 26.53 33.47
C THR A 75 -2.79 27.54 32.35
N LYS A 76 -2.16 27.32 31.18
CA LYS A 76 -2.30 28.22 30.03
C LYS A 76 -3.69 28.18 29.44
N LEU A 77 -4.29 26.98 29.32
CA LEU A 77 -5.66 26.84 28.81
C LEU A 77 -6.65 27.55 29.70
N THR A 78 -6.54 27.40 31.01
CA THR A 78 -7.40 28.10 31.99
C THR A 78 -7.22 29.61 31.92
N ALA A 79 -5.99 30.09 31.77
CA ALA A 79 -5.72 31.52 31.61
C ALA A 79 -6.31 32.07 30.32
N ALA A 80 -6.19 31.35 29.21
CA ALA A 80 -6.80 31.73 27.93
C ALA A 80 -8.32 31.77 28.00
N LEU A 81 -8.96 30.77 28.62
CA LEU A 81 -10.41 30.73 28.83
C LEU A 81 -10.92 31.84 29.74
N LYS A 82 -10.18 32.21 30.78
CA LYS A 82 -10.51 33.36 31.66
C LYS A 82 -10.34 34.68 30.93
N LYS A 83 -9.38 34.78 30.02
CA LYS A 83 -9.13 36.01 29.25
C LYS A 83 -10.22 36.25 28.22
N ASP A 84 -10.52 35.25 27.41
CA ASP A 84 -11.57 35.28 26.41
C ASP A 84 -11.99 33.87 25.95
N SER A 85 -13.07 33.38 26.53
CA SER A 85 -13.59 32.04 26.19
C SER A 85 -14.22 32.01 24.79
N ALA A 86 -14.73 33.15 24.30
CA ALA A 86 -15.31 33.24 22.96
C ALA A 86 -14.22 33.08 21.88
N ASP A 87 -13.09 33.74 22.09
CA ASP A 87 -11.95 33.64 21.20
C ASP A 87 -11.31 32.23 21.20
N VAL A 88 -11.27 31.52 22.35
CA VAL A 88 -10.87 30.13 22.41
C VAL A 88 -11.87 29.26 21.61
N GLY A 89 -13.16 29.49 21.76
CA GLY A 89 -14.21 28.85 20.97
C GLY A 89 -14.05 29.09 19.48
N GLN A 90 -13.79 30.31 19.06
CA GLN A 90 -13.54 30.69 17.67
C GLN A 90 -12.29 29.99 17.07
N LEU A 91 -11.24 29.83 17.87
CA LEU A 91 -10.05 29.09 17.41
C LEU A 91 -10.36 27.61 17.18
N ILE A 92 -11.08 26.96 18.09
CA ILE A 92 -11.35 25.54 18.06
C ILE A 92 -12.46 25.21 17.06
N VAL A 93 -13.63 25.83 17.24
CA VAL A 93 -14.84 25.51 16.44
C VAL A 93 -14.95 26.43 15.22
N GLY A 94 -14.64 27.71 15.36
CA GLY A 94 -14.76 28.70 14.31
C GLY A 94 -16.23 29.03 13.98
N ASP A 95 -16.46 29.31 12.69
CA ASP A 95 -17.79 29.61 12.14
C ASP A 95 -18.61 28.39 11.72
N GLY A 96 -18.03 27.18 11.91
CA GLY A 96 -18.64 25.94 11.49
C GLY A 96 -18.66 25.69 9.96
N LYS A 97 -18.07 26.59 9.16
CA LYS A 97 -18.07 26.53 7.69
C LYS A 97 -16.67 26.57 7.08
N LYS A 98 -15.85 27.53 7.48
CA LYS A 98 -14.53 27.76 6.87
C LYS A 98 -13.41 27.99 7.90
N THR A 99 -13.77 28.36 9.13
CA THR A 99 -12.81 28.70 10.17
C THR A 99 -12.92 27.73 11.34
N GLY A 100 -11.84 27.68 12.14
CA GLY A 100 -11.73 26.75 13.27
C GLY A 100 -11.09 25.41 12.92
N ILE A 101 -10.40 24.85 13.91
CA ILE A 101 -9.64 23.60 13.76
C ILE A 101 -10.55 22.41 13.47
N THR A 102 -11.65 22.28 14.23
CA THR A 102 -12.60 21.16 14.07
C THR A 102 -13.32 21.21 12.73
N THR A 103 -13.66 22.40 12.26
CA THR A 103 -14.26 22.60 10.93
C THR A 103 -13.31 22.19 9.81
N ASN A 104 -12.04 22.60 9.89
CA ASN A 104 -11.03 22.24 8.90
C ASN A 104 -10.74 20.72 8.90
N ILE A 105 -10.64 20.12 10.08
CA ILE A 105 -10.48 18.66 10.20
C ILE A 105 -11.70 17.93 9.62
N GLY A 106 -12.92 18.38 9.93
CA GLY A 106 -14.15 17.83 9.40
C GLY A 106 -14.22 17.90 7.87
N SER A 107 -13.87 19.04 7.29
CA SER A 107 -13.80 19.23 5.84
C SER A 107 -12.77 18.30 5.18
N ASN A 108 -11.58 18.17 5.77
CA ASN A 108 -10.56 17.25 5.29
C ASN A 108 -11.05 15.79 5.34
N LEU A 109 -11.64 15.36 6.47
CA LEU A 109 -12.19 14.01 6.61
C LEU A 109 -13.27 13.73 5.56
N THR A 110 -14.20 14.66 5.36
CA THR A 110 -15.23 14.53 4.32
C THR A 110 -14.62 14.39 2.93
N SER A 111 -13.60 15.19 2.62
CA SER A 111 -12.89 15.10 1.34
C SER A 111 -12.16 13.77 1.18
N TRP A 112 -11.42 13.30 2.19
CA TRP A 112 -10.65 12.05 2.11
C TRP A 112 -11.53 10.81 1.99
N LEU A 113 -12.71 10.82 2.68
CA LEU A 113 -13.66 9.71 2.72
C LEU A 113 -14.68 9.73 1.56
N SER A 114 -14.69 10.77 0.75
CA SER A 114 -15.58 10.86 -0.40
C SER A 114 -15.30 9.77 -1.43
N SER A 115 -16.27 9.47 -2.28
CA SER A 115 -16.13 8.48 -3.37
C SER A 115 -15.05 8.85 -4.41
N THR A 116 -14.62 10.10 -4.43
CA THR A 116 -13.52 10.61 -5.27
C THR A 116 -12.30 11.03 -4.43
N GLY A 117 -12.33 10.73 -3.14
CA GLY A 117 -11.27 11.09 -2.20
C GLY A 117 -10.01 10.27 -2.34
N ILE A 118 -8.95 10.74 -1.68
CA ILE A 118 -7.62 10.11 -1.78
C ILE A 118 -7.59 8.66 -1.29
N ILE A 119 -8.44 8.31 -0.33
CA ILE A 119 -8.54 6.93 0.19
C ILE A 119 -9.17 6.02 -0.86
N GLN A 120 -10.25 6.48 -1.53
CA GLN A 120 -10.87 5.71 -2.60
C GLN A 120 -9.90 5.54 -3.79
N ALA A 121 -9.22 6.60 -4.18
CA ALA A 121 -8.22 6.56 -5.24
C ALA A 121 -7.08 5.56 -4.95
N ALA A 122 -6.60 5.52 -3.70
CA ALA A 122 -5.61 4.54 -3.27
C ALA A 122 -6.15 3.09 -3.35
N LYS A 123 -7.37 2.84 -2.88
CA LYS A 123 -8.03 1.53 -3.00
C LYS A 123 -8.18 1.08 -4.46
N ASP A 124 -8.60 1.99 -5.33
CA ASP A 124 -8.76 1.70 -6.75
C ASP A 124 -7.41 1.40 -7.42
N GLY A 125 -6.35 2.11 -7.03
CA GLY A 125 -4.99 1.85 -7.47
C GLY A 125 -4.50 0.45 -7.09
N VAL A 126 -4.70 0.05 -5.83
CA VAL A 126 -4.36 -1.30 -5.36
C VAL A 126 -5.18 -2.36 -6.10
N SER A 127 -6.49 -2.16 -6.26
CA SER A 127 -7.36 -3.09 -6.99
C SER A 127 -6.93 -3.27 -8.45
N LYS A 128 -6.57 -2.20 -9.14
CA LYS A 128 -6.03 -2.25 -10.51
C LYS A 128 -4.72 -3.04 -10.57
N THR A 129 -3.83 -2.83 -9.61
CA THR A 129 -2.55 -3.55 -9.52
C THR A 129 -2.77 -5.05 -9.29
N LEU A 130 -3.66 -5.42 -8.37
CA LEU A 130 -4.01 -6.82 -8.11
C LEU A 130 -4.62 -7.50 -9.35
N ASN A 131 -5.56 -6.82 -10.00
CA ASN A 131 -6.18 -7.34 -11.23
C ASN A 131 -5.16 -7.54 -12.35
N LYS A 132 -4.23 -6.58 -12.50
CA LYS A 132 -3.14 -6.73 -13.47
C LYS A 132 -2.24 -7.92 -13.12
N LEU A 133 -1.82 -8.05 -11.88
CA LEU A 133 -0.96 -9.13 -11.42
C LEU A 133 -1.62 -10.51 -11.63
N THR A 134 -2.92 -10.62 -11.36
CA THR A 134 -3.69 -11.85 -11.62
C THR A 134 -3.70 -12.20 -13.11
N LYS A 135 -3.90 -11.21 -13.99
CA LYS A 135 -3.84 -11.42 -15.45
C LYS A 135 -2.45 -11.86 -15.91
N ASP A 136 -1.42 -11.18 -15.41
CA ASP A 136 -0.03 -11.49 -15.75
C ASP A 136 0.35 -12.92 -15.29
N TYR A 137 -0.10 -13.32 -14.08
CA TYR A 137 0.09 -14.67 -13.55
C TYR A 137 -0.59 -15.72 -14.44
N ASN A 138 -1.85 -15.52 -14.81
CA ASN A 138 -2.58 -16.46 -15.67
C ASN A 138 -1.92 -16.58 -17.05
N ALA A 139 -1.51 -15.46 -17.65
CA ALA A 139 -0.80 -15.47 -18.92
C ALA A 139 0.55 -16.21 -18.85
N ALA A 140 1.29 -16.05 -17.75
CA ALA A 140 2.53 -16.79 -17.51
C ALA A 140 2.27 -18.29 -17.35
N SER A 141 1.21 -18.67 -16.63
CA SER A 141 0.79 -20.07 -16.48
C SER A 141 0.44 -20.70 -17.83
N ASP A 142 -0.36 -20.03 -18.64
CA ASP A 142 -0.73 -20.49 -19.99
C ASP A 142 0.50 -20.72 -20.89
N ILE A 143 1.47 -19.80 -20.83
CA ILE A 143 2.74 -19.96 -21.58
C ILE A 143 3.52 -21.20 -21.12
N ILE A 144 3.56 -21.45 -19.81
CA ILE A 144 4.22 -22.64 -19.25
C ILE A 144 3.51 -23.91 -19.73
N ASP A 145 2.19 -23.95 -19.65
CA ASP A 145 1.39 -25.10 -20.07
C ASP A 145 1.58 -25.41 -21.57
N GLN A 146 1.58 -24.39 -22.43
CA GLN A 146 1.87 -24.53 -23.84
C GLN A 146 3.29 -25.05 -24.10
N LYS A 147 4.29 -24.58 -23.33
CA LYS A 147 5.66 -25.11 -23.45
C LYS A 147 5.73 -26.56 -23.03
N VAL A 148 5.10 -26.96 -21.93
CA VAL A 148 5.05 -28.33 -21.45
C VAL A 148 4.38 -29.22 -22.49
N ALA A 149 3.25 -28.83 -23.05
CA ALA A 149 2.56 -29.56 -24.11
C ALA A 149 3.43 -29.74 -25.34
N ARG A 150 4.14 -28.70 -25.78
CA ARG A 150 5.07 -28.76 -26.90
C ARG A 150 6.23 -29.73 -26.66
N TYR A 151 6.84 -29.66 -25.47
CA TYR A 151 7.92 -30.61 -25.13
C TYR A 151 7.42 -32.05 -25.06
N LYS A 152 6.25 -32.31 -24.49
CA LYS A 152 5.64 -33.64 -24.48
C LYS A 152 5.45 -34.19 -25.92
N ALA A 153 4.93 -33.36 -26.83
CA ALA A 153 4.78 -33.74 -28.24
C ALA A 153 6.13 -34.05 -28.89
N GLN A 154 7.18 -33.27 -28.64
CA GLN A 154 8.52 -33.50 -29.15
C GLN A 154 9.12 -34.81 -28.62
N PHE A 155 8.95 -35.10 -27.33
CA PHE A 155 9.39 -36.39 -26.75
C PHE A 155 8.65 -37.60 -27.35
N THR A 156 7.33 -37.46 -27.55
CA THR A 156 6.55 -38.52 -28.22
C THR A 156 7.05 -38.78 -29.66
N GLN A 157 7.37 -37.72 -30.42
CA GLN A 157 7.94 -37.84 -31.76
C GLN A 157 9.33 -38.50 -31.73
N LEU A 158 10.15 -38.17 -30.73
CA LEU A 158 11.46 -38.78 -30.54
C LEU A 158 11.34 -40.30 -30.24
N ASP A 159 10.40 -40.67 -29.38
CA ASP A 159 10.15 -42.10 -29.06
C ASP A 159 9.71 -42.90 -30.31
N VAL A 160 8.84 -42.32 -31.15
CA VAL A 160 8.44 -42.93 -32.43
C VAL A 160 9.64 -43.06 -33.35
N LEU A 161 10.50 -42.08 -33.47
CA LEU A 161 11.71 -42.13 -34.29
C LEU A 161 12.69 -43.17 -33.77
N MET A 162 12.92 -43.26 -32.46
CA MET A 162 13.78 -44.27 -31.84
C MET A 162 13.25 -45.69 -32.08
N SER A 163 11.94 -45.89 -31.98
CA SER A 163 11.31 -47.17 -32.28
C SER A 163 11.50 -47.55 -33.75
N SER A 164 11.33 -46.61 -34.68
CA SER A 164 11.56 -46.80 -36.12
C SER A 164 13.02 -47.13 -36.43
N LEU A 165 13.97 -46.45 -35.78
CA LEU A 165 15.40 -46.73 -35.93
C LEU A 165 15.77 -48.14 -35.41
N ASN A 166 15.21 -48.56 -34.27
CA ASN A 166 15.41 -49.91 -33.72
C ASN A 166 14.87 -51.00 -34.67
N ASN A 167 13.67 -50.77 -35.23
CA ASN A 167 13.09 -51.68 -36.21
C ASN A 167 13.95 -51.78 -37.47
N THR A 168 14.45 -50.64 -37.98
CA THR A 168 15.36 -50.63 -39.16
C THR A 168 16.67 -51.33 -38.84
N SER A 169 17.25 -51.10 -37.67
CA SER A 169 18.48 -51.79 -37.24
C SER A 169 18.28 -53.31 -37.16
N SER A 170 17.17 -53.77 -36.58
CA SER A 170 16.83 -55.18 -36.51
C SER A 170 16.65 -55.81 -37.90
N TYR A 171 15.97 -55.09 -38.80
CA TYR A 171 15.81 -55.52 -40.17
C TYR A 171 17.16 -55.64 -40.90
N LEU A 172 18.04 -54.69 -40.77
CA LEU A 172 19.38 -54.73 -41.37
C LEU A 172 20.21 -55.89 -40.80
N THR A 173 20.17 -56.16 -39.51
CA THR A 173 20.86 -57.25 -38.85
C THR A 173 20.40 -58.62 -39.44
N GLN A 174 19.09 -58.82 -39.57
CA GLN A 174 18.53 -60.06 -40.19
C GLN A 174 18.95 -60.19 -41.65
N GLN A 175 18.98 -59.06 -42.39
CA GLN A 175 19.40 -59.14 -43.81
C GLN A 175 20.87 -59.48 -43.95
N PHE A 176 21.74 -58.96 -43.11
CA PHE A 176 23.16 -59.36 -43.11
C PHE A 176 23.40 -60.80 -42.70
N GLU A 177 22.67 -61.29 -41.69
CA GLU A 177 22.75 -62.68 -41.27
C GLU A 177 22.28 -63.63 -42.37
N SER A 178 21.19 -63.29 -43.06
CA SER A 178 20.72 -64.15 -44.21
C SER A 178 21.69 -64.16 -45.37
N THR A 179 22.39 -63.08 -45.66
CA THR A 179 23.39 -62.98 -46.73
C THR A 179 24.69 -63.70 -46.36
N SER A 180 25.05 -63.74 -45.09
CA SER A 180 26.25 -64.45 -44.61
C SER A 180 26.07 -66.01 -44.60
N ASN A 181 24.84 -66.49 -44.37
CA ASN A 181 24.51 -67.92 -44.39
C ASN A 181 24.24 -68.50 -45.77
N SER A 182 24.27 -67.66 -46.82
CA SER A 182 24.06 -68.08 -48.22
C SER A 182 25.36 -68.32 -48.99
N LYS A 183 26.50 -68.37 -48.33
CA LYS A 183 27.81 -68.73 -48.81
C LYS A 183 28.24 -70.02 -48.15
#